data_cdcb0227aae5a45278d75700d35b11dc
#
_entry.id   cdcb0227aae5a45278d75700d35b11dc
#
_cell.length_a   1.000
_cell.length_b   1.000
_cell.length_c   1.000
_cell.angle_alpha   90.00
_cell.angle_beta   90.00
_cell.angle_gamma   90.00
#
_symmetry.space_group_name_H-M   'P 1'
#
loop_
_entity.id
_entity.type
_entity.pdbx_description
1 polymer ?
#
loop_
_entity_poly.entity_id
_entity_poly.type
_entity_poly.pdbx_seq_one_letter_code
_entity_poly.pdbx_strand_id
1 'polypeptide(L)'
;MDAKLSAAQLMELENKHGAHNYHPVPVVLDKGEGVFVWDVEGKKYYDFLSAYSAVNQGHCHPRIIDTLVKQARKLTLTSRAFYNSQLGRYEEFVTRYFGYDKVLPMNTGAEAVETALKLCRKWAYEVKKASQGYRRKSIVCRNIF
;
A
#
# COMPACT_ATOMS: atom_id res chain seq x y z
N MET A 1 -17.87 28.15 0.55
CA MET A 1 -17.89 27.00 1.49
C MET A 1 -18.84 26.00 0.87
N ASP A 2 -18.30 24.89 0.39
CA ASP A 2 -19.13 23.85 -0.20
C ASP A 2 -20.02 23.24 0.90
N ALA A 3 -21.29 23.07 0.59
CA ALA A 3 -22.26 22.49 1.54
C ALA A 3 -21.76 21.07 1.92
N LYS A 4 -21.73 20.79 3.23
CA LYS A 4 -21.34 19.46 3.75
C LYS A 4 -22.36 18.42 3.26
N LEU A 5 -21.90 17.49 2.40
CA LEU A 5 -22.75 16.40 1.90
C LEU A 5 -23.06 15.41 3.03
N SER A 6 -24.26 14.85 3.02
CA SER A 6 -24.65 13.76 3.92
C SER A 6 -24.02 12.43 3.49
N ALA A 7 -24.00 11.42 4.38
CA ALA A 7 -23.52 10.08 4.05
C ALA A 7 -24.28 9.49 2.84
N ALA A 8 -25.60 9.67 2.77
CA ALA A 8 -26.41 9.20 1.65
C ALA A 8 -25.98 9.83 0.32
N GLN A 9 -25.74 11.14 0.29
CA GLN A 9 -25.28 11.84 -0.90
C GLN A 9 -23.88 11.41 -1.33
N LEU A 10 -22.95 11.18 -0.39
CA LEU A 10 -21.61 10.70 -0.67
C LEU A 10 -21.64 9.27 -1.24
N MET A 11 -22.43 8.38 -0.66
CA MET A 11 -22.62 7.02 -1.18
C MET A 11 -23.27 7.02 -2.58
N GLU A 12 -24.25 7.90 -2.81
CA GLU A 12 -24.86 8.05 -4.14
C GLU A 12 -23.86 8.53 -5.20
N LEU A 13 -22.99 9.49 -4.84
CA LEU A 13 -21.93 9.96 -5.74
C LEU A 13 -20.95 8.83 -6.09
N GLU A 14 -20.52 8.04 -5.12
CA GLU A 14 -19.63 6.92 -5.36
C GLU A 14 -20.32 5.84 -6.21
N ASN A 15 -21.56 5.48 -5.91
CA ASN A 15 -22.35 4.52 -6.69
C ASN A 15 -22.59 4.99 -8.13
N LYS A 16 -22.76 6.28 -8.34
CA LYS A 16 -22.99 6.85 -9.68
C LYS A 16 -21.72 6.86 -10.54
N HIS A 17 -20.58 7.09 -9.96
CA HIS A 17 -19.33 7.35 -10.69
C HIS A 17 -18.26 6.26 -10.54
N GLY A 18 -18.38 5.40 -9.52
CA GLY A 18 -17.46 4.29 -9.27
C GLY A 18 -17.73 3.07 -10.15
N ALA A 19 -16.74 2.20 -10.29
CA ALA A 19 -16.81 1.00 -11.12
C ALA A 19 -17.51 -0.19 -10.47
N HIS A 20 -18.03 -0.07 -9.26
CA HIS A 20 -18.71 -1.13 -8.49
C HIS A 20 -17.91 -2.45 -8.36
N ASN A 21 -16.61 -2.35 -8.33
CA ASN A 21 -15.71 -3.49 -8.16
C ASN A 21 -15.64 -3.98 -6.70
N TYR A 22 -16.26 -3.26 -5.78
CA TYR A 22 -16.37 -3.59 -4.37
C TYR A 22 -17.78 -3.29 -3.86
N HIS A 23 -18.18 -3.89 -2.74
CA HIS A 23 -19.44 -3.60 -2.07
C HIS A 23 -19.16 -3.12 -0.64
N PRO A 24 -18.96 -1.80 -0.43
CA PRO A 24 -18.58 -1.26 0.88
C PRO A 24 -19.69 -1.39 1.92
N VAL A 25 -19.30 -1.43 3.19
CA VAL A 25 -20.25 -1.24 4.32
C VAL A 25 -20.82 0.17 4.23
N PRO A 26 -22.14 0.39 4.45
CA PRO A 26 -22.79 1.69 4.26
C PRO A 26 -22.48 2.67 5.41
N VAL A 27 -21.20 3.00 5.55
CA VAL A 27 -20.66 3.97 6.51
C VAL A 27 -19.64 4.84 5.80
N VAL A 28 -19.79 6.15 5.86
CA VAL A 28 -18.85 7.09 5.23
C VAL A 28 -17.92 7.64 6.30
N LEU A 29 -16.71 7.11 6.36
CA LEU A 29 -15.69 7.55 7.32
C LEU A 29 -15.02 8.84 6.85
N ASP A 30 -14.80 9.78 7.79
CA ASP A 30 -14.24 11.11 7.50
C ASP A 30 -13.00 11.45 8.36
N LYS A 31 -12.93 10.93 9.59
CA LYS A 31 -11.85 11.21 10.53
C LYS A 31 -11.30 9.93 11.15
N GLY A 32 -9.99 9.91 11.41
CA GLY A 32 -9.32 8.85 12.16
C GLY A 32 -8.33 9.40 13.18
N GLU A 33 -8.24 8.77 14.36
CA GLU A 33 -7.28 9.12 15.40
C GLU A 33 -7.00 7.90 16.29
N GLY A 34 -5.77 7.42 16.29
CA GLY A 34 -5.39 6.21 17.02
C GLY A 34 -6.19 4.99 16.54
N VAL A 35 -6.93 4.35 17.44
CA VAL A 35 -7.78 3.18 17.16
C VAL A 35 -9.21 3.56 16.76
N PHE A 36 -9.52 4.83 16.69
CA PHE A 36 -10.87 5.32 16.45
C PHE A 36 -11.03 5.92 15.06
N VAL A 37 -12.22 5.76 14.50
CA VAL A 37 -12.68 6.45 13.29
C VAL A 37 -14.06 7.08 13.55
N TRP A 38 -14.38 8.11 12.81
CA TRP A 38 -15.67 8.80 12.85
C TRP A 38 -16.25 8.90 11.45
N ASP A 39 -17.53 8.71 11.34
CA ASP A 39 -18.25 8.97 10.10
C ASP A 39 -18.53 10.47 9.90
N VAL A 40 -19.10 10.82 8.76
CA VAL A 40 -19.44 12.20 8.40
C VAL A 40 -20.51 12.82 9.27
N GLU A 41 -21.32 12.01 9.98
CA GLU A 41 -22.28 12.43 10.97
C GLU A 41 -21.66 12.60 12.37
N GLY A 42 -20.39 12.24 12.56
CA GLY A 42 -19.65 12.35 13.81
C GLY A 42 -19.80 11.16 14.76
N LYS A 43 -20.42 10.07 14.33
CA LYS A 43 -20.49 8.85 15.13
C LYS A 43 -19.14 8.17 15.18
N LYS A 44 -18.71 7.77 16.37
CA LYS A 44 -17.41 7.15 16.66
C LYS A 44 -17.50 5.63 16.61
N TYR A 45 -16.45 5.03 16.02
CA TYR A 45 -16.27 3.57 15.94
C TYR A 45 -14.85 3.18 16.35
N TYR A 46 -14.68 1.93 16.78
CA TYR A 46 -13.38 1.28 16.83
C TYR A 46 -13.03 0.71 15.46
N ASP A 47 -11.83 0.97 14.97
CA ASP A 47 -11.34 0.37 13.73
C ASP A 47 -10.57 -0.92 14.03
N PHE A 48 -11.25 -2.06 13.99
CA PHE A 48 -10.64 -3.37 14.13
C PHE A 48 -10.08 -3.93 12.81
N LEU A 49 -10.37 -3.29 11.69
CA LEU A 49 -9.87 -3.73 10.38
C LEU A 49 -8.50 -3.13 10.07
N SER A 50 -8.26 -1.88 10.47
CA SER A 50 -7.01 -1.13 10.29
C SER A 50 -6.45 -1.21 8.88
N ALA A 51 -7.32 -1.09 7.86
CA ALA A 51 -6.98 -1.26 6.44
C ALA A 51 -6.16 -2.55 6.20
N TYR A 52 -6.64 -3.69 6.71
CA TYR A 52 -5.96 -4.99 6.67
C TYR A 52 -4.56 -4.94 7.31
N SER A 53 -4.45 -4.31 8.48
CA SER A 53 -3.23 -4.09 9.27
C SER A 53 -2.24 -3.06 8.68
N ALA A 54 -2.60 -2.34 7.62
CA ALA A 54 -1.75 -1.28 7.08
C ALA A 54 -1.63 -0.08 8.03
N VAL A 55 -2.67 0.17 8.84
CA VAL A 55 -2.73 1.26 9.83
C VAL A 55 -2.49 0.75 11.26
N ASN A 56 -1.58 -0.23 11.40
CA ASN A 56 -1.29 -0.87 12.69
C ASN A 56 -0.65 0.06 13.75
N GLN A 57 -0.16 1.22 13.36
CA GLN A 57 0.35 2.27 14.26
C GLN A 57 -0.76 3.25 14.73
N GLY A 58 -1.99 3.01 14.28
CA GLY A 58 -3.13 3.89 14.49
C GLY A 58 -3.25 5.00 13.46
N HIS A 59 -4.48 5.50 13.32
CA HIS A 59 -4.79 6.60 12.42
C HIS A 59 -4.07 7.89 12.84
N CYS A 60 -3.56 8.61 11.88
CA CYS A 60 -2.94 9.93 12.05
C CYS A 60 -1.85 9.96 13.14
N HIS A 61 -1.04 8.91 13.24
CA HIS A 61 0.04 8.85 14.23
C HIS A 61 0.96 10.08 14.10
N PRO A 62 1.12 10.90 15.14
CA PRO A 62 1.72 12.24 15.02
C PRO A 62 3.15 12.20 14.44
N ARG A 63 4.00 11.28 14.88
CA ARG A 63 5.37 11.16 14.37
C ARG A 63 5.42 10.80 12.87
N ILE A 64 4.46 9.99 12.40
CA ILE A 64 4.38 9.59 10.98
C ILE A 64 3.90 10.78 10.16
N ILE A 65 2.83 11.45 10.59
CA ILE A 65 2.28 12.63 9.91
C ILE A 65 3.29 13.78 9.86
N ASP A 66 3.97 14.08 10.97
CA ASP A 66 5.00 15.12 11.00
C ASP A 66 6.15 14.82 10.04
N THR A 67 6.58 13.56 9.97
CA THR A 67 7.64 13.13 9.05
C THR A 67 7.20 13.27 7.60
N LEU A 68 5.97 12.83 7.28
CA LEU A 68 5.37 13.00 5.96
C LEU A 68 5.32 14.47 5.54
N VAL A 69 4.77 15.34 6.39
CA VAL A 69 4.65 16.79 6.14
C VAL A 69 6.01 17.44 5.93
N LYS A 70 6.99 17.14 6.79
CA LYS A 70 8.36 17.66 6.66
C LYS A 70 9.00 17.25 5.35
N GLN A 71 8.87 15.97 4.98
CA GLN A 71 9.43 15.47 3.73
C GLN A 71 8.70 16.02 2.51
N ALA A 72 7.37 16.10 2.52
CA ALA A 72 6.57 16.63 1.42
C ALA A 72 6.89 18.09 1.11
N ARG A 73 7.15 18.90 2.15
CA ARG A 73 7.58 20.31 1.99
C ARG A 73 9.01 20.46 1.46
N LYS A 74 9.84 19.43 1.58
CA LYS A 74 11.23 19.44 1.11
C LYS A 74 11.34 18.89 -0.32
N LEU A 75 10.79 17.72 -0.57
CA LEU A 75 10.85 17.02 -1.85
C LEU A 75 9.80 15.90 -1.87
N THR A 76 8.86 15.96 -2.80
CA THR A 76 7.76 14.99 -2.90
C THR A 76 8.12 13.78 -3.74
N LEU A 77 8.64 14.00 -4.95
CA LEU A 77 8.91 12.94 -5.92
C LEU A 77 10.12 13.28 -6.79
N THR A 78 10.91 12.25 -7.09
CA THR A 78 11.95 12.31 -8.13
C THR A 78 11.82 11.13 -9.06
N SER A 79 12.24 11.30 -10.33
CA SER A 79 12.46 10.16 -11.21
C SER A 79 13.54 9.23 -10.65
N ARG A 80 13.42 7.93 -10.91
CA ARG A 80 14.48 6.94 -10.65
C ARG A 80 15.75 7.15 -11.45
N ALA A 81 15.74 8.09 -12.42
CA ALA A 81 16.94 8.55 -13.10
C ALA A 81 17.91 9.30 -12.17
N PHE A 82 17.44 9.72 -11.00
CA PHE A 82 18.26 10.42 -10.00
C PHE A 82 18.31 9.66 -8.69
N TYR A 83 19.42 9.81 -7.97
CA TYR A 83 19.49 9.44 -6.57
C TYR A 83 18.75 10.45 -5.70
N ASN A 84 18.21 10.01 -4.56
CA ASN A 84 17.66 10.90 -3.55
C ASN A 84 18.18 10.55 -2.16
N SER A 85 18.03 11.46 -1.22
CA SER A 85 18.64 11.34 0.12
C SER A 85 17.93 10.35 1.05
N GLN A 86 16.81 9.76 0.65
CA GLN A 86 16.00 8.90 1.53
C GLN A 86 16.06 7.42 1.13
N LEU A 87 16.03 7.12 -0.17
CA LEU A 87 15.87 5.76 -0.65
C LEU A 87 16.99 4.83 -0.17
N GLY A 88 18.25 5.24 -0.31
CA GLY A 88 19.38 4.42 0.13
C GLY A 88 19.37 4.14 1.64
N ARG A 89 18.95 5.10 2.46
CA ARG A 89 18.79 4.91 3.91
C ARG A 89 17.68 3.91 4.25
N TYR A 90 16.58 3.97 3.51
CA TYR A 90 15.50 3.01 3.65
C TYR A 90 15.95 1.60 3.24
N GLU A 91 16.63 1.48 2.10
CA GLU A 91 17.16 0.21 1.59
C GLU A 91 18.16 -0.42 2.57
N GLU A 92 19.10 0.37 3.12
CA GLU A 92 20.03 -0.09 4.15
C GLU A 92 19.30 -0.58 5.41
N PHE A 93 18.34 0.18 5.91
CA PHE A 93 17.56 -0.21 7.08
C PHE A 93 16.81 -1.53 6.85
N VAL A 94 16.09 -1.66 5.74
CA VAL A 94 15.25 -2.83 5.43
C VAL A 94 16.11 -4.08 5.21
N THR A 95 17.20 -3.97 4.45
CA THR A 95 18.09 -5.11 4.20
C THR A 95 18.73 -5.61 5.50
N ARG A 96 19.20 -4.71 6.36
CA ARG A 96 19.75 -5.07 7.67
C ARG A 96 18.69 -5.68 8.59
N TYR A 97 17.47 -5.12 8.61
CA TYR A 97 16.41 -5.57 9.51
C TYR A 97 15.91 -6.97 9.16
N PHE A 98 15.76 -7.29 7.87
CA PHE A 98 15.28 -8.58 7.39
C PHE A 98 16.39 -9.57 7.04
N GLY A 99 17.66 -9.17 7.04
CA GLY A 99 18.79 -10.05 6.73
C GLY A 99 18.94 -10.41 5.25
N TYR A 100 18.58 -9.48 4.35
CA TYR A 100 18.74 -9.65 2.90
C TYR A 100 19.83 -8.75 2.34
N ASP A 101 20.48 -9.17 1.25
CA ASP A 101 21.53 -8.39 0.60
C ASP A 101 20.98 -7.17 -0.12
N LYS A 102 19.78 -7.26 -0.69
CA LYS A 102 19.17 -6.21 -1.52
C LYS A 102 17.65 -6.19 -1.37
N VAL A 103 17.07 -5.03 -1.60
CA VAL A 103 15.62 -4.81 -1.65
C VAL A 103 15.25 -4.05 -2.93
N LEU A 104 14.09 -4.38 -3.48
CA LEU A 104 13.47 -3.64 -4.59
C LEU A 104 12.06 -3.21 -4.16
N PRO A 105 11.89 -1.95 -3.71
CA PRO A 105 10.58 -1.45 -3.32
C PRO A 105 9.64 -1.34 -4.51
N MET A 106 8.37 -1.71 -4.30
CA MET A 106 7.27 -1.61 -5.26
C MET A 106 6.13 -0.77 -4.69
N ASN A 107 5.24 -0.29 -5.56
CA ASN A 107 4.12 0.55 -5.11
C ASN A 107 2.99 -0.27 -4.47
N THR A 108 2.81 -1.51 -4.92
CA THR A 108 1.74 -2.39 -4.43
C THR A 108 2.25 -3.81 -4.17
N GLY A 109 1.51 -4.58 -3.36
CA GLY A 109 1.80 -6.00 -3.15
C GLY A 109 1.67 -6.83 -4.44
N ALA A 110 0.71 -6.50 -5.31
CA ALA A 110 0.53 -7.15 -6.60
C ALA A 110 1.75 -6.95 -7.50
N GLU A 111 2.27 -5.73 -7.60
CA GLU A 111 3.51 -5.44 -8.35
C GLU A 111 4.73 -6.18 -7.78
N ALA A 112 4.82 -6.26 -6.45
CA ALA A 112 5.91 -6.96 -5.79
C ALA A 112 5.89 -8.47 -6.10
N VAL A 113 4.72 -9.11 -6.01
CA VAL A 113 4.54 -10.53 -6.35
C VAL A 113 4.82 -10.78 -7.82
N GLU A 114 4.29 -9.97 -8.72
CA GLU A 114 4.52 -10.10 -10.16
C GLU A 114 6.00 -9.95 -10.52
N THR A 115 6.66 -8.97 -9.91
CA THR A 115 8.09 -8.74 -10.10
C THR A 115 8.92 -9.92 -9.57
N ALA A 116 8.59 -10.45 -8.41
CA ALA A 116 9.27 -11.62 -7.85
C ALA A 116 9.14 -12.85 -8.76
N LEU A 117 7.95 -13.11 -9.28
CA LEU A 117 7.72 -14.22 -10.22
C LEU A 117 8.52 -14.06 -11.52
N LYS A 118 8.55 -12.85 -12.08
CA LYS A 118 9.33 -12.54 -13.28
C LYS A 118 10.85 -12.67 -13.02
N LEU A 119 11.30 -12.18 -11.86
CA LEU A 119 12.71 -12.27 -11.46
C LEU A 119 13.16 -13.72 -11.26
N CYS A 120 12.39 -14.52 -10.55
CA CYS A 120 12.67 -15.95 -10.35
C CYS A 120 12.74 -16.69 -11.68
N ARG A 121 11.83 -16.37 -12.60
CA ARG A 121 11.80 -16.96 -13.94
C ARG A 121 13.03 -16.56 -14.76
N LYS A 122 13.37 -15.28 -14.79
CA LYS A 122 14.57 -14.76 -15.49
C LYS A 122 15.83 -15.42 -14.94
N TRP A 123 16.02 -15.41 -13.64
CA TRP A 123 17.17 -16.03 -12.99
C TRP A 123 17.30 -17.53 -13.30
N ALA A 124 16.17 -18.23 -13.33
CA ALA A 124 16.16 -19.64 -13.66
C ALA A 124 16.65 -19.94 -15.08
N TYR A 125 16.36 -19.07 -16.06
CA TYR A 125 16.82 -19.26 -17.43
C TYR A 125 18.24 -18.74 -17.64
N GLU A 126 18.57 -17.57 -17.14
CA GLU A 126 19.85 -16.91 -17.43
C GLU A 126 20.99 -17.40 -16.53
N VAL A 127 20.72 -17.64 -15.25
CA VAL A 127 21.75 -18.02 -14.27
C VAL A 127 21.82 -19.54 -14.09
N LYS A 128 20.70 -20.20 -13.83
CA LYS A 128 20.66 -21.67 -13.70
C LYS A 128 20.73 -22.42 -15.03
N LYS A 129 20.71 -21.71 -16.17
CA LYS A 129 20.79 -22.31 -17.53
C LYS A 129 19.86 -23.50 -17.73
N ALA A 130 18.71 -23.45 -17.11
CA ALA A 130 17.78 -24.54 -17.15
C ALA A 130 17.15 -24.66 -18.53
N SER A 131 17.18 -25.86 -19.11
CA SER A 131 16.74 -26.14 -20.46
C SER A 131 15.31 -25.67 -20.76
N GLN A 132 15.08 -25.15 -21.97
CA GLN A 132 13.77 -24.64 -22.41
C GLN A 132 12.66 -25.72 -22.44
N GLY A 133 13.00 -27.00 -22.31
CA GLY A 133 12.05 -28.11 -22.34
C GLY A 133 11.26 -28.36 -21.05
N TYR A 134 11.66 -27.79 -19.92
CA TYR A 134 10.92 -27.95 -18.66
C TYR A 134 10.03 -26.74 -18.42
N ARG A 135 8.70 -26.94 -18.48
CA ARG A 135 7.72 -25.97 -17.96
C ARG A 135 7.99 -25.79 -16.47
N ARG A 136 8.54 -24.64 -16.08
CA ARG A 136 8.81 -24.34 -14.69
C ARG A 136 7.53 -23.97 -13.99
N LYS A 137 7.23 -24.73 -12.95
CA LYS A 137 6.06 -24.51 -12.12
C LYS A 137 6.45 -23.57 -10.98
N SER A 138 5.70 -22.50 -10.80
CA SER A 138 5.68 -21.74 -9.56
C SER A 138 4.56 -22.29 -8.70
N ILE A 139 4.87 -22.59 -7.45
CA ILE A 139 3.86 -23.03 -6.47
C ILE A 139 3.40 -21.77 -5.74
N VAL A 140 2.12 -21.47 -5.85
CA VAL A 140 1.46 -20.35 -5.13
C VAL A 140 0.31 -20.92 -4.32
N CYS A 141 0.02 -20.30 -3.17
CA CYS A 141 -1.17 -20.65 -2.42
C CYS A 141 -2.42 -20.30 -3.23
N ARG A 142 -3.40 -21.19 -3.25
CA ARG A 142 -4.70 -20.93 -3.85
C ARG A 142 -5.50 -20.05 -2.90
N ASN A 143 -6.22 -19.05 -3.42
CA ASN A 143 -7.04 -18.11 -2.65
C ASN A 143 -6.22 -17.19 -1.71
N ILE A 144 -5.22 -16.53 -2.25
CA ILE A 144 -4.48 -15.48 -1.52
C ILE A 144 -5.28 -14.17 -1.45
N PHE A 145 -6.35 -14.04 -2.24
CA PHE A 145 -7.28 -12.92 -2.28
C PHE A 145 -8.72 -13.42 -2.30
#